data_1615ae63982bd12fd7a297119f27cffc
#
_entry.id   1615ae63982bd12fd7a297119f27cffc
#
_cell.length_a   1.000
_cell.length_b   1.000
_cell.length_c   1.000
_cell.angle_alpha   90.00
_cell.angle_beta   90.00
_cell.angle_gamma   90.00
#
_symmetry.space_group_name_H-M   'P 1'
#
loop_
_entity.id
_entity.type
_entity.pdbx_description
1 polymer ?
#
loop_
_entity_poly.entity_id
_entity_poly.type
_entity_poly.pdbx_seq_one_letter_code
_entity_poly.pdbx_strand_id
1 'polypeptide(L)'
;RKSEPDLLEELLAPWRDREDEMGLIFLPEDQPEEEQAADPALALARGFEVTRIHQVEVTGQVVKWKERLLVVRSFQYAQITLKWLHRRLDKAEKALKGLTPPRGRGKRQIKEEAKLLAAIQRIEEKYRVEGLFDYDYEHEVTERKVRAYGDKPARTERKVRFQLTVTRNQQAIEETEFRAGWRIYATNAPSDHLSLDQAVLAYRDQYIEENVFRRLQGKILSITPVYVQRDDHAKGLFHLLTLAARVLALGDHTAKLTLAQENAELAGIYPGNPKRSTATPTTERMLEAFDNINLMVVPVAVQIHFQITPLTEVQMRILELWNLPVTLYTRLVS
;
A
#
# COMPACT_ATOMS: atom_id res chain seq x y z
N ARG A 1 0.66 1.26 -14.85
CA ARG A 1 0.70 2.70 -15.25
C ARG A 1 0.10 3.50 -14.10
N LYS A 2 0.71 4.62 -13.69
CA LYS A 2 0.01 5.62 -12.90
C LYS A 2 -1.15 6.08 -13.76
N SER A 3 -2.37 5.95 -13.27
CA SER A 3 -3.55 6.47 -13.96
C SER A 3 -3.37 7.97 -14.15
N GLU A 4 -3.32 8.41 -15.40
CA GLU A 4 -3.38 9.82 -15.75
C GLU A 4 -4.78 10.30 -15.34
N PRO A 5 -4.92 11.30 -14.47
CA PRO A 5 -6.22 11.72 -13.96
C PRO A 5 -7.21 12.07 -15.09
N ASP A 6 -6.71 12.74 -16.12
CA ASP A 6 -7.51 13.16 -17.28
C ASP A 6 -8.05 11.97 -18.08
N LEU A 7 -7.22 10.94 -18.26
CA LEU A 7 -7.64 9.71 -18.94
C LEU A 7 -8.70 8.97 -18.13
N LEU A 8 -8.55 8.90 -16.82
CA LEU A 8 -9.55 8.25 -15.96
C LEU A 8 -10.88 8.98 -16.04
N GLU A 9 -10.87 10.32 -16.03
CA GLU A 9 -12.07 11.13 -16.14
C GLU A 9 -12.76 10.93 -17.48
N GLU A 10 -12.02 10.97 -18.59
CA GLU A 10 -12.53 10.68 -19.94
C GLU A 10 -13.24 9.32 -20.00
N LEU A 11 -12.61 8.28 -19.41
CA LEU A 11 -13.13 6.92 -19.44
C LEU A 11 -14.33 6.72 -18.51
N LEU A 12 -14.41 7.44 -17.39
CA LEU A 12 -15.50 7.34 -16.43
C LEU A 12 -16.71 8.21 -16.79
N ALA A 13 -16.53 9.28 -17.57
CA ALA A 13 -17.61 10.20 -17.91
C ALA A 13 -18.88 9.52 -18.42
N PRO A 14 -18.85 8.51 -19.33
CA PRO A 14 -20.04 7.81 -19.82
C PRO A 14 -20.74 6.95 -18.77
N TRP A 15 -20.08 6.67 -17.64
CA TRP A 15 -20.52 5.71 -16.64
C TRP A 15 -20.98 6.33 -15.33
N ARG A 16 -20.99 7.67 -15.24
CA ARG A 16 -21.23 8.39 -13.99
C ARG A 16 -22.56 8.02 -13.31
N ASP A 17 -23.62 7.77 -14.11
CA ASP A 17 -24.95 7.39 -13.62
C ASP A 17 -25.31 5.94 -13.97
N ARG A 18 -24.35 5.16 -14.42
CA ARG A 18 -24.54 3.80 -14.94
C ARG A 18 -23.54 2.80 -14.35
N GLU A 19 -22.99 3.09 -13.17
CA GLU A 19 -22.03 2.19 -12.54
C GLU A 19 -22.56 0.77 -12.32
N ASP A 20 -23.86 0.62 -12.11
CA ASP A 20 -24.49 -0.68 -11.86
C ASP A 20 -24.57 -1.58 -13.10
N GLU A 21 -24.37 -1.01 -14.30
CA GLU A 21 -24.27 -1.76 -15.55
C GLU A 21 -22.89 -2.36 -15.80
N MET A 22 -21.89 -1.97 -14.99
CA MET A 22 -20.53 -2.50 -15.12
C MET A 22 -20.45 -3.93 -14.59
N GLY A 23 -19.55 -4.74 -15.20
CA GLY A 23 -19.31 -6.10 -14.77
C GLY A 23 -18.77 -6.18 -13.33
N LEU A 24 -19.32 -7.09 -12.53
CA LEU A 24 -18.80 -7.41 -11.20
C LEU A 24 -17.75 -8.50 -11.31
N ILE A 25 -16.71 -8.39 -10.50
CA ILE A 25 -15.55 -9.29 -10.48
C ILE A 25 -15.47 -9.95 -9.12
N PHE A 26 -15.42 -11.29 -9.11
CA PHE A 26 -15.43 -12.12 -7.91
C PHE A 26 -14.16 -12.95 -7.78
N LEU A 27 -13.88 -13.47 -6.58
CA LEU A 27 -12.93 -14.57 -6.43
C LEU A 27 -13.48 -15.83 -7.10
N PRO A 28 -12.64 -16.76 -7.56
CA PRO A 28 -13.09 -18.01 -8.16
C PRO A 28 -14.03 -18.83 -7.25
N GLU A 29 -13.81 -18.77 -5.93
CA GLU A 29 -14.60 -19.43 -4.89
C GLU A 29 -15.96 -18.75 -4.62
N ASP A 30 -16.08 -17.46 -4.96
CA ASP A 30 -17.29 -16.65 -4.73
C ASP A 30 -18.06 -16.40 -6.04
N GLN A 31 -17.64 -17.02 -7.15
CA GLN A 31 -18.36 -16.89 -8.42
C GLN A 31 -19.75 -17.51 -8.29
N PRO A 32 -20.81 -16.79 -8.70
CA PRO A 32 -22.16 -17.35 -8.69
C PRO A 32 -22.25 -18.54 -9.64
N GLU A 33 -22.98 -19.57 -9.25
CA GLU A 33 -23.36 -20.63 -10.16
C GLU A 33 -24.26 -20.06 -11.28
N GLU A 34 -24.21 -20.67 -12.47
CA GLU A 34 -24.84 -20.11 -13.71
C GLU A 34 -26.31 -19.70 -13.58
N GLU A 35 -27.05 -20.22 -12.58
CA GLU A 35 -28.47 -19.93 -12.36
C GLU A 35 -28.76 -19.00 -11.16
N GLN A 36 -27.74 -18.57 -10.41
CA GLN A 36 -27.94 -17.73 -9.22
C GLN A 36 -27.58 -16.28 -9.51
N ALA A 37 -28.40 -15.34 -9.00
CA ALA A 37 -28.06 -13.92 -9.04
C ALA A 37 -26.82 -13.68 -8.17
N ALA A 38 -25.80 -13.06 -8.78
CA ALA A 38 -24.57 -12.71 -8.07
C ALA A 38 -24.87 -11.79 -6.88
N ASP A 39 -24.39 -12.14 -5.69
CA ASP A 39 -24.45 -11.23 -4.53
C ASP A 39 -23.39 -10.12 -4.70
N PRO A 40 -23.79 -8.88 -4.94
CA PRO A 40 -22.85 -7.77 -5.10
C PRO A 40 -21.95 -7.55 -3.88
N ALA A 41 -22.36 -8.03 -2.69
CA ALA A 41 -21.60 -7.88 -1.47
C ALA A 41 -20.33 -8.75 -1.45
N LEU A 42 -20.30 -9.82 -2.23
CA LEU A 42 -19.13 -10.71 -2.38
C LEU A 42 -18.17 -10.24 -3.48
N ALA A 43 -18.56 -9.28 -4.29
CA ALA A 43 -17.74 -8.78 -5.37
C ALA A 43 -16.48 -8.05 -4.84
N LEU A 44 -15.34 -8.32 -5.47
CA LEU A 44 -14.07 -7.64 -5.16
C LEU A 44 -13.97 -6.27 -5.80
N ALA A 45 -14.51 -6.16 -7.01
CA ALA A 45 -14.39 -5.00 -7.86
C ALA A 45 -15.53 -4.94 -8.87
N ARG A 46 -15.65 -3.80 -9.53
CA ARG A 46 -16.43 -3.65 -10.77
C ARG A 46 -15.57 -3.01 -11.84
N GLY A 47 -15.91 -3.22 -13.10
CA GLY A 47 -15.12 -2.62 -14.16
C GLY A 47 -15.67 -2.85 -15.57
N PHE A 48 -14.96 -2.26 -16.52
CA PHE A 48 -15.24 -2.36 -17.94
C PHE A 48 -13.96 -2.28 -18.77
N GLU A 49 -14.05 -2.60 -20.05
CA GLU A 49 -12.94 -2.56 -20.98
C GLU A 49 -13.16 -1.54 -22.09
N VAL A 50 -12.05 -0.88 -22.49
CA VAL A 50 -12.01 -0.01 -23.67
C VAL A 50 -10.82 -0.43 -24.53
N THR A 51 -11.04 -0.65 -25.81
CA THR A 51 -9.98 -0.95 -26.77
C THR A 51 -9.56 0.32 -27.51
N ARG A 52 -8.27 0.63 -27.49
CA ARG A 52 -7.67 1.71 -28.27
C ARG A 52 -6.74 1.14 -29.35
N ILE A 53 -6.70 1.81 -30.48
CA ILE A 53 -5.77 1.47 -31.57
C ILE A 53 -4.73 2.56 -31.60
N HIS A 54 -3.48 2.15 -31.44
CA HIS A 54 -2.33 3.05 -31.55
C HIS A 54 -1.64 2.84 -32.91
N GLN A 55 -1.09 3.92 -33.42
CA GLN A 55 -0.31 3.93 -34.65
C GLN A 55 0.91 4.81 -34.46
N VAL A 56 2.08 4.28 -34.75
CA VAL A 56 3.34 5.02 -34.71
C VAL A 56 4.13 4.70 -35.96
N GLU A 57 4.77 5.69 -36.52
CA GLU A 57 5.73 5.51 -37.60
C GLU A 57 7.14 5.30 -37.00
N VAL A 58 7.72 4.13 -37.28
CA VAL A 58 9.07 3.78 -36.82
C VAL A 58 9.89 3.47 -38.06
N THR A 59 10.96 4.23 -38.32
CA THR A 59 11.89 4.04 -39.48
C THR A 59 11.17 3.92 -40.83
N GLY A 60 10.12 4.75 -41.06
CA GLY A 60 9.33 4.75 -42.30
C GLY A 60 8.30 3.63 -42.42
N GLN A 61 8.12 2.81 -41.38
CA GLN A 61 7.07 1.79 -41.32
C GLN A 61 6.02 2.18 -40.31
N VAL A 62 4.75 2.04 -40.68
CA VAL A 62 3.61 2.30 -39.77
C VAL A 62 3.31 1.04 -38.98
N VAL A 63 3.60 1.08 -37.69
CA VAL A 63 3.26 0.02 -36.73
C VAL A 63 1.94 0.35 -36.04
N LYS A 64 0.99 -0.57 -36.14
CA LYS A 64 -0.32 -0.47 -35.46
C LYS A 64 -0.44 -1.56 -34.40
N TRP A 65 -0.94 -1.19 -33.21
CA TRP A 65 -1.27 -2.19 -32.18
C TRP A 65 -2.56 -1.84 -31.45
N LYS A 66 -3.21 -2.85 -30.90
CA LYS A 66 -4.36 -2.72 -30.04
C LYS A 66 -3.91 -2.67 -28.58
N GLU A 67 -4.41 -1.71 -27.82
CA GLU A 67 -4.26 -1.63 -26.37
C GLU A 67 -5.65 -1.79 -25.76
N ARG A 68 -5.80 -2.71 -24.83
CA ARG A 68 -6.99 -2.85 -24.01
C ARG A 68 -6.74 -2.12 -22.69
N LEU A 69 -7.62 -1.19 -22.36
CA LEU A 69 -7.66 -0.49 -21.09
C LEU A 69 -8.72 -1.14 -20.23
N LEU A 70 -8.31 -1.71 -19.12
CA LEU A 70 -9.17 -2.34 -18.13
C LEU A 70 -9.37 -1.32 -17.02
N VAL A 71 -10.57 -0.76 -16.93
CA VAL A 71 -10.94 0.28 -15.94
C VAL A 71 -11.68 -0.40 -14.81
N VAL A 72 -11.06 -0.42 -13.63
CA VAL A 72 -11.52 -1.25 -12.51
C VAL A 72 -11.60 -0.43 -11.22
N ARG A 73 -12.72 -0.54 -10.51
CA ARG A 73 -12.91 -0.01 -9.14
C ARG A 73 -12.81 -1.13 -8.13
N SER A 74 -11.74 -1.18 -7.37
CA SER A 74 -11.61 -2.09 -6.23
C SER A 74 -12.41 -1.58 -5.04
N PHE A 75 -13.37 -2.35 -4.54
CA PHE A 75 -14.21 -1.95 -3.40
C PHE A 75 -13.41 -1.78 -2.11
N GLN A 76 -12.51 -2.69 -1.81
CA GLN A 76 -11.64 -2.58 -0.64
C GLN A 76 -10.73 -1.35 -0.70
N TYR A 77 -10.14 -1.07 -1.86
CA TYR A 77 -9.28 0.10 -2.03
C TYR A 77 -10.08 1.40 -2.00
N ALA A 78 -11.30 1.42 -2.56
CA ALA A 78 -12.21 2.54 -2.46
C ALA A 78 -12.53 2.86 -0.98
N GLN A 79 -12.95 1.86 -0.19
CA GLN A 79 -13.25 2.04 1.24
C GLN A 79 -12.07 2.62 2.03
N ILE A 80 -10.86 2.10 1.79
CA ILE A 80 -9.65 2.61 2.44
C ILE A 80 -9.39 4.06 2.03
N THR A 81 -9.51 4.37 0.74
CA THR A 81 -9.26 5.73 0.20
C THR A 81 -10.28 6.72 0.76
N LEU A 82 -11.56 6.37 0.80
CA LEU A 82 -12.64 7.17 1.37
C LEU A 82 -12.42 7.45 2.86
N LYS A 83 -12.09 6.41 3.62
CA LYS A 83 -11.77 6.57 5.06
C LYS A 83 -10.61 7.54 5.30
N TRP A 84 -9.60 7.52 4.43
CA TRP A 84 -8.47 8.45 4.51
C TRP A 84 -8.87 9.87 4.06
N LEU A 85 -9.72 10.00 3.03
CA LEU A 85 -10.26 11.28 2.57
C LEU A 85 -11.02 11.96 3.71
N HIS A 86 -12.02 11.30 4.29
CA HIS A 86 -12.81 11.87 5.39
C HIS A 86 -11.93 12.29 6.59
N ARG A 87 -10.96 11.46 6.98
CA ARG A 87 -10.01 11.82 8.05
C ARG A 87 -9.17 13.06 7.71
N ARG A 88 -8.80 13.26 6.45
CA ARG A 88 -8.07 14.47 6.02
C ARG A 88 -8.98 15.69 6.04
N LEU A 89 -10.22 15.56 5.56
CA LEU A 89 -11.24 16.60 5.62
C LEU A 89 -11.48 17.06 7.07
N ASP A 90 -11.71 16.14 7.99
CA ASP A 90 -11.94 16.48 9.40
C ASP A 90 -10.75 17.23 10.03
N LYS A 91 -9.52 16.78 9.76
CA LYS A 91 -8.31 17.42 10.27
C LYS A 91 -8.07 18.80 9.65
N ALA A 92 -8.31 18.93 8.33
CA ALA A 92 -8.17 20.19 7.63
C ALA A 92 -9.21 21.21 8.12
N GLU A 93 -10.48 20.81 8.22
CA GLU A 93 -11.56 21.67 8.70
C GLU A 93 -11.26 22.20 10.10
N LYS A 94 -10.82 21.32 11.00
CA LYS A 94 -10.42 21.72 12.37
C LYS A 94 -9.24 22.70 12.34
N ALA A 95 -8.25 22.49 11.48
CA ALA A 95 -7.10 23.39 11.35
C ALA A 95 -7.48 24.75 10.75
N LEU A 96 -8.34 24.75 9.72
CA LEU A 96 -8.85 25.97 9.07
C LEU A 96 -9.68 26.81 10.03
N LYS A 97 -10.64 26.22 10.75
CA LYS A 97 -11.41 26.90 11.81
C LYS A 97 -10.52 27.44 12.92
N GLY A 98 -9.35 26.84 13.14
CA GLY A 98 -8.34 27.28 14.08
C GLY A 98 -7.53 28.51 13.66
N LEU A 99 -7.58 28.95 12.40
CA LEU A 99 -6.84 30.12 11.90
C LEU A 99 -7.36 31.44 12.46
N THR A 100 -8.66 31.54 12.74
CA THR A 100 -9.31 32.73 13.25
C THR A 100 -9.98 32.47 14.63
N PRO A 101 -9.18 32.14 15.67
CA PRO A 101 -9.72 31.81 16.98
C PRO A 101 -10.41 33.03 17.62
N PRO A 102 -11.41 32.83 18.50
CA PRO A 102 -12.02 33.90 19.27
C PRO A 102 -10.98 34.65 20.11
N ARG A 103 -11.21 35.93 20.42
CA ARG A 103 -10.30 36.73 21.24
C ARG A 103 -10.05 36.05 22.60
N GLY A 104 -8.79 35.94 23.00
CA GLY A 104 -8.41 35.35 24.26
C GLY A 104 -6.92 35.50 24.55
N ARG A 105 -6.52 35.31 25.81
CA ARG A 105 -5.11 35.37 26.23
C ARG A 105 -4.32 34.26 25.53
N GLY A 106 -3.22 34.63 24.86
CA GLY A 106 -2.37 33.69 24.15
C GLY A 106 -2.83 33.30 22.73
N LYS A 107 -4.00 33.78 22.27
CA LYS A 107 -4.52 33.49 20.93
C LYS A 107 -4.02 34.50 19.91
N ARG A 108 -3.11 34.06 19.03
CA ARG A 108 -2.55 34.89 17.95
C ARG A 108 -3.61 35.11 16.88
N GLN A 109 -3.79 36.37 16.48
CA GLN A 109 -4.71 36.79 15.42
C GLN A 109 -3.93 37.10 14.14
N ILE A 110 -4.44 36.64 12.99
CA ILE A 110 -3.95 37.02 11.68
C ILE A 110 -4.52 38.44 11.37
N LYS A 111 -3.65 39.36 10.91
CA LYS A 111 -4.00 40.74 10.69
C LYS A 111 -3.93 41.18 9.21
N GLU A 112 -3.39 40.33 8.35
CA GLU A 112 -3.17 40.58 6.95
C GLU A 112 -3.85 39.48 6.14
N GLU A 113 -4.62 39.86 5.14
CA GLU A 113 -5.34 38.97 4.25
C GLU A 113 -4.41 38.01 3.52
N ALA A 114 -3.31 38.48 2.98
CA ALA A 114 -2.33 37.65 2.30
C ALA A 114 -1.76 36.55 3.20
N LYS A 115 -1.62 36.81 4.52
CA LYS A 115 -1.19 35.80 5.50
C LYS A 115 -2.28 34.80 5.81
N LEU A 116 -3.55 35.23 5.77
CA LEU A 116 -4.68 34.32 5.95
C LEU A 116 -4.77 33.35 4.76
N LEU A 117 -4.76 33.86 3.56
CA LEU A 117 -4.80 33.06 2.32
C LEU A 117 -3.62 32.09 2.23
N ALA A 118 -2.41 32.56 2.53
CA ALA A 118 -1.24 31.69 2.56
C ALA A 118 -1.32 30.60 3.66
N ALA A 119 -2.00 30.88 4.78
CA ALA A 119 -2.21 29.89 5.83
C ALA A 119 -3.27 28.85 5.42
N ILE A 120 -4.32 29.26 4.73
CA ILE A 120 -5.34 28.36 4.15
C ILE A 120 -4.65 27.42 3.16
N GLN A 121 -3.94 27.95 2.17
CA GLN A 121 -3.24 27.16 1.16
C GLN A 121 -2.29 26.13 1.76
N ARG A 122 -1.50 26.50 2.78
CA ARG A 122 -0.62 25.56 3.49
C ARG A 122 -1.36 24.42 4.18
N ILE A 123 -2.56 24.68 4.67
CA ILE A 123 -3.38 23.64 5.31
C ILE A 123 -3.94 22.71 4.23
N GLU A 124 -4.43 23.25 3.11
CA GLU A 124 -4.93 22.46 1.99
C GLU A 124 -3.85 21.53 1.43
N GLU A 125 -2.67 22.08 1.12
CA GLU A 125 -1.50 21.32 0.66
C GLU A 125 -1.07 20.24 1.67
N LYS A 126 -1.00 20.62 2.95
CA LYS A 126 -0.61 19.68 4.02
C LYS A 126 -1.54 18.48 4.13
N TYR A 127 -2.84 18.70 4.00
CA TYR A 127 -3.83 17.63 4.11
C TYR A 127 -4.28 17.10 2.75
N ARG A 128 -3.80 17.67 1.64
CA ARG A 128 -4.16 17.31 0.25
C ARG A 128 -5.68 17.37 0.06
N VAL A 129 -6.25 18.55 0.29
CA VAL A 129 -7.70 18.81 0.24
C VAL A 129 -8.01 20.09 -0.55
N GLU A 130 -7.14 20.42 -1.50
CA GLU A 130 -7.26 21.58 -2.36
C GLU A 130 -8.59 21.54 -3.13
N GLY A 131 -9.35 22.63 -3.06
CA GLY A 131 -10.64 22.75 -3.72
C GLY A 131 -11.80 21.98 -3.07
N LEU A 132 -11.60 21.31 -1.94
CA LEU A 132 -12.64 20.57 -1.21
C LEU A 132 -13.34 21.40 -0.14
N PHE A 133 -12.96 22.66 0.02
CA PHE A 133 -13.59 23.59 0.93
C PHE A 133 -13.89 24.90 0.23
N ASP A 134 -15.00 25.53 0.59
CA ASP A 134 -15.36 26.89 0.25
C ASP A 134 -15.07 27.79 1.45
N TYR A 135 -14.57 28.99 1.16
CA TYR A 135 -14.13 29.94 2.17
C TYR A 135 -14.88 31.27 2.01
N ASP A 136 -15.40 31.74 3.11
CA ASP A 136 -15.87 33.10 3.25
C ASP A 136 -15.20 33.76 4.45
N TYR A 137 -14.76 34.99 4.33
CA TYR A 137 -14.13 35.68 5.46
C TYR A 137 -14.52 37.15 5.52
N GLU A 138 -14.90 37.53 6.70
CA GLU A 138 -15.18 38.93 7.05
C GLU A 138 -13.99 39.53 7.77
N HIS A 139 -13.81 40.84 7.66
CA HIS A 139 -12.82 41.56 8.44
C HIS A 139 -13.46 42.68 9.26
N GLU A 140 -13.21 42.64 10.55
CA GLU A 140 -13.61 43.65 11.52
C GLU A 140 -12.41 44.60 11.75
N VAL A 141 -12.61 45.88 11.54
CA VAL A 141 -11.59 46.92 11.81
C VAL A 141 -12.02 47.72 13.04
N THR A 142 -11.21 47.61 14.09
CA THR A 142 -11.43 48.39 15.33
C THR A 142 -10.33 49.41 15.45
N GLU A 143 -10.70 50.67 15.48
CA GLU A 143 -9.77 51.80 15.69
C GLU A 143 -9.79 52.20 17.17
N ARG A 144 -8.60 52.27 17.76
CA ARG A 144 -8.41 52.74 19.14
C ARG A 144 -7.48 53.94 19.15
N LYS A 145 -7.99 55.07 19.63
CA LYS A 145 -7.15 56.26 19.84
C LYS A 145 -6.33 56.02 21.13
N VAL A 146 -5.02 56.03 21.03
CA VAL A 146 -4.06 55.95 22.12
C VAL A 146 -3.57 57.35 22.42
N ARG A 147 -3.76 57.84 23.64
CA ARG A 147 -3.31 59.18 24.07
C ARG A 147 -1.78 59.21 24.12
N ALA A 148 -1.21 60.38 23.93
CA ALA A 148 0.20 60.63 24.15
C ALA A 148 0.61 60.26 25.58
N TYR A 149 1.77 59.58 25.74
CA TYR A 149 2.34 59.22 27.02
C TYR A 149 3.86 59.29 26.96
N GLY A 150 4.47 60.14 27.76
CA GLY A 150 5.89 60.41 27.73
C GLY A 150 6.30 60.94 26.35
N ASP A 151 7.38 60.46 25.77
CA ASP A 151 7.89 60.86 24.44
C ASP A 151 7.11 60.25 23.26
N LYS A 152 6.04 59.49 23.52
CA LYS A 152 5.24 58.85 22.45
C LYS A 152 4.04 59.73 22.12
N PRO A 153 3.90 60.22 20.83
CA PRO A 153 2.77 61.03 20.42
C PRO A 153 1.46 60.22 20.42
N ALA A 154 0.34 60.92 20.48
CA ALA A 154 -0.96 60.32 20.30
C ALA A 154 -1.03 59.62 18.95
N ARG A 155 -1.56 58.39 18.93
CA ARG A 155 -1.68 57.57 17.70
C ARG A 155 -3.02 56.84 17.66
N THR A 156 -3.49 56.60 16.46
CA THR A 156 -4.64 55.69 16.25
C THR A 156 -4.11 54.29 15.94
N GLU A 157 -4.41 53.36 16.80
CA GLU A 157 -4.09 51.94 16.53
C GLU A 157 -5.27 51.29 15.81
N ARG A 158 -5.01 50.86 14.57
CA ARG A 158 -5.96 50.10 13.77
C ARG A 158 -5.74 48.60 14.03
N LYS A 159 -6.75 47.91 14.55
CA LYS A 159 -6.71 46.44 14.78
C LYS A 159 -7.65 45.80 13.79
N VAL A 160 -7.08 44.98 12.90
CA VAL A 160 -7.83 44.18 11.94
C VAL A 160 -7.96 42.78 12.50
N ARG A 161 -9.15 42.21 12.40
CA ARG A 161 -9.45 40.83 12.73
C ARG A 161 -10.20 40.18 11.59
N PHE A 162 -9.79 38.99 11.21
CA PHE A 162 -10.53 38.15 10.28
C PHE A 162 -11.38 37.14 11.03
N GLN A 163 -12.55 36.85 10.48
CA GLN A 163 -13.41 35.74 10.86
C GLN A 163 -13.60 34.88 9.62
N LEU A 164 -13.04 33.67 9.66
CA LEU A 164 -13.10 32.71 8.55
C LEU A 164 -14.26 31.75 8.77
N THR A 165 -15.13 31.66 7.80
CA THR A 165 -16.17 30.63 7.69
C THR A 165 -15.68 29.60 6.68
N VAL A 166 -15.74 28.32 7.08
CA VAL A 166 -15.27 27.19 6.27
C VAL A 166 -16.43 26.24 6.08
N THR A 167 -16.78 25.96 4.85
CA THR A 167 -17.79 24.99 4.45
C THR A 167 -17.18 23.95 3.54
N ARG A 168 -17.67 22.71 3.63
CA ARG A 168 -17.23 21.63 2.73
C ARG A 168 -17.89 21.84 1.38
N ASN A 169 -17.08 21.82 0.31
CA ASN A 169 -17.61 21.80 -1.05
C ASN A 169 -18.10 20.38 -1.37
N GLN A 170 -19.39 20.16 -1.14
CA GLN A 170 -20.01 18.84 -1.24
C GLN A 170 -19.85 18.26 -2.64
N GLN A 171 -20.03 19.08 -3.68
CA GLN A 171 -19.90 18.63 -5.08
C GLN A 171 -18.47 18.16 -5.40
N ALA A 172 -17.44 18.90 -4.97
CA ALA A 172 -16.05 18.52 -5.18
C ALA A 172 -15.66 17.26 -4.38
N ILE A 173 -16.25 17.09 -3.19
CA ILE A 173 -16.06 15.89 -2.38
C ILE A 173 -16.70 14.68 -3.06
N GLU A 174 -17.94 14.74 -3.51
CA GLU A 174 -18.64 13.67 -4.23
C GLU A 174 -17.88 13.25 -5.49
N GLU A 175 -17.35 14.23 -6.23
CA GLU A 175 -16.46 13.97 -7.37
C GLU A 175 -15.21 13.17 -6.98
N THR A 176 -14.58 13.57 -5.88
CA THR A 176 -13.38 12.90 -5.35
C THR A 176 -13.72 11.49 -4.84
N GLU A 177 -14.87 11.31 -4.23
CA GLU A 177 -15.39 10.01 -3.77
C GLU A 177 -15.72 9.08 -4.94
N PHE A 178 -16.34 9.60 -6.00
CA PHE A 178 -16.61 8.86 -7.23
C PHE A 178 -15.32 8.31 -7.85
N ARG A 179 -14.24 9.10 -7.86
CA ARG A 179 -12.93 8.69 -8.37
C ARG A 179 -12.18 7.73 -7.45
N ALA A 180 -12.64 7.52 -6.21
CA ALA A 180 -11.97 6.66 -5.26
C ALA A 180 -12.03 5.18 -5.67
N GLY A 181 -10.87 4.52 -5.63
CA GLY A 181 -10.75 3.10 -5.88
C GLY A 181 -10.57 2.70 -7.34
N TRP A 182 -10.71 3.63 -8.29
CA TRP A 182 -10.52 3.36 -9.71
C TRP A 182 -9.04 3.25 -10.08
N ARG A 183 -8.76 2.33 -11.00
CA ARG A 183 -7.44 2.12 -11.62
C ARG A 183 -7.61 1.75 -13.08
N ILE A 184 -6.62 2.10 -13.88
CA ILE A 184 -6.55 1.70 -15.28
C ILE A 184 -5.36 0.76 -15.45
N TYR A 185 -5.63 -0.43 -15.94
CA TYR A 185 -4.62 -1.37 -16.38
C TYR A 185 -4.59 -1.37 -17.91
N ALA A 186 -3.41 -1.53 -18.48
CA ALA A 186 -3.23 -1.61 -19.93
C ALA A 186 -2.61 -2.96 -20.29
N THR A 187 -3.17 -3.63 -21.28
CA THR A 187 -2.67 -4.89 -21.80
C THR A 187 -2.81 -4.95 -23.33
N ASN A 188 -1.96 -5.68 -23.99
CA ASN A 188 -2.08 -6.04 -25.40
C ASN A 188 -2.57 -7.50 -25.59
N ALA A 189 -2.77 -8.23 -24.49
CA ALA A 189 -3.31 -9.57 -24.56
C ALA A 189 -4.76 -9.55 -25.05
N PRO A 190 -5.17 -10.42 -26.00
CA PRO A 190 -6.55 -10.57 -26.41
C PRO A 190 -7.46 -11.02 -25.26
N SER A 191 -8.75 -10.71 -25.34
CA SER A 191 -9.73 -11.02 -24.27
C SER A 191 -9.99 -12.52 -24.07
N ASP A 192 -9.77 -13.31 -25.10
CA ASP A 192 -9.82 -14.78 -25.07
C ASP A 192 -8.64 -15.41 -24.30
N HIS A 193 -7.50 -14.71 -24.26
CA HIS A 193 -6.31 -15.16 -23.53
C HIS A 193 -6.27 -14.59 -22.09
N LEU A 194 -6.81 -13.41 -21.88
CA LEU A 194 -6.82 -12.74 -20.59
C LEU A 194 -8.12 -11.94 -20.43
N SER A 195 -9.11 -12.50 -19.75
CA SER A 195 -10.34 -11.79 -19.45
C SER A 195 -10.12 -10.63 -18.46
N LEU A 196 -11.12 -9.75 -18.30
CA LEU A 196 -11.08 -8.67 -17.30
C LEU A 196 -10.86 -9.23 -15.90
N ASP A 197 -11.61 -10.27 -15.53
CA ASP A 197 -11.56 -10.90 -14.21
C ASP A 197 -10.19 -11.53 -13.95
N GLN A 198 -9.69 -12.30 -14.91
CA GLN A 198 -8.36 -12.89 -14.83
C GLN A 198 -7.27 -11.84 -14.69
N ALA A 199 -7.36 -10.73 -15.41
CA ALA A 199 -6.38 -9.64 -15.32
C ALA A 199 -6.40 -8.97 -13.94
N VAL A 200 -7.58 -8.76 -13.35
CA VAL A 200 -7.72 -8.18 -12.01
C VAL A 200 -7.17 -9.13 -10.95
N LEU A 201 -7.48 -10.42 -11.04
CA LEU A 201 -6.97 -11.43 -10.12
C LEU A 201 -5.44 -11.56 -10.23
N ALA A 202 -4.90 -11.65 -11.45
CA ALA A 202 -3.45 -11.69 -11.68
C ALA A 202 -2.74 -10.45 -11.11
N TYR A 203 -3.32 -9.26 -11.28
CA TYR A 203 -2.77 -8.04 -10.68
C TYR A 203 -2.84 -8.05 -9.15
N ARG A 204 -3.90 -8.63 -8.58
CA ARG A 204 -4.03 -8.78 -7.13
C ARG A 204 -2.90 -9.64 -6.55
N ASP A 205 -2.46 -10.66 -7.30
CA ASP A 205 -1.37 -11.56 -6.90
C ASP A 205 0.02 -10.97 -7.13
N GLN A 206 0.14 -9.81 -7.76
CA GLN A 206 1.41 -9.11 -8.00
C GLN A 206 2.23 -8.93 -6.71
N TYR A 207 1.58 -8.80 -5.54
CA TYR A 207 2.29 -8.69 -4.26
C TYR A 207 3.20 -9.89 -3.98
N ILE A 208 2.91 -11.07 -4.54
CA ILE A 208 3.73 -12.28 -4.41
C ILE A 208 5.07 -12.04 -5.09
N GLU A 209 5.04 -11.52 -6.33
CA GLU A 209 6.26 -11.18 -7.08
C GLU A 209 7.03 -10.04 -6.41
N GLU A 210 6.33 -8.99 -5.95
CA GLU A 210 6.96 -7.87 -5.24
C GLU A 210 7.66 -8.33 -3.96
N ASN A 211 7.11 -9.32 -3.25
CA ASN A 211 7.76 -9.92 -2.09
C ASN A 211 9.06 -10.64 -2.46
N VAL A 212 9.07 -11.36 -3.59
CA VAL A 212 10.29 -12.02 -4.10
C VAL A 212 11.35 -10.97 -4.49
N PHE A 213 10.98 -9.92 -5.23
CA PHE A 213 11.90 -8.83 -5.57
C PHE A 213 12.46 -8.12 -4.34
N ARG A 214 11.63 -7.90 -3.32
CA ARG A 214 12.07 -7.31 -2.06
C ARG A 214 13.08 -8.19 -1.33
N ARG A 215 12.95 -9.51 -1.38
CA ARG A 215 13.94 -10.46 -0.86
C ARG A 215 15.25 -10.40 -1.62
N LEU A 216 15.18 -10.35 -2.95
CA LEU A 216 16.37 -10.22 -3.81
C LEU A 216 17.14 -8.92 -3.53
N GLN A 217 16.43 -7.81 -3.35
CA GLN A 217 17.04 -6.50 -3.07
C GLN A 217 17.36 -6.27 -1.59
N GLY A 218 16.77 -7.04 -0.70
CA GLY A 218 16.94 -6.94 0.75
C GLY A 218 18.26 -7.51 1.25
N LYS A 219 18.50 -7.37 2.56
CA LYS A 219 19.72 -7.82 3.21
C LYS A 219 19.99 -9.33 3.12
N ILE A 220 18.96 -10.14 2.95
CA ILE A 220 19.05 -11.61 3.00
C ILE A 220 19.73 -12.17 1.77
N LEU A 221 19.24 -11.82 0.57
CA LEU A 221 19.82 -12.26 -0.70
C LEU A 221 20.77 -11.22 -1.30
N SER A 222 20.57 -9.95 -0.97
CA SER A 222 21.49 -8.82 -1.22
C SER A 222 22.06 -8.77 -2.65
N ILE A 223 21.20 -8.82 -3.66
CA ILE A 223 21.62 -8.77 -5.07
C ILE A 223 22.32 -7.45 -5.43
N THR A 224 22.07 -6.39 -4.69
CA THR A 224 22.66 -5.06 -4.93
C THR A 224 23.51 -4.60 -3.75
N PRO A 225 24.72 -4.04 -4.01
CA PRO A 225 25.34 -3.83 -5.33
C PRO A 225 25.96 -5.09 -5.92
N VAL A 226 25.92 -5.21 -7.25
CA VAL A 226 26.53 -6.34 -7.98
C VAL A 226 27.98 -5.98 -8.31
N TYR A 227 28.93 -6.70 -7.73
CA TYR A 227 30.38 -6.48 -7.92
C TYR A 227 31.01 -7.46 -8.94
N VAL A 228 30.17 -8.18 -9.68
CA VAL A 228 30.65 -9.22 -10.60
C VAL A 228 31.01 -8.58 -11.93
N GLN A 229 32.24 -8.78 -12.41
CA GLN A 229 32.76 -8.21 -13.66
C GLN A 229 32.54 -9.08 -14.87
N ARG A 230 32.41 -10.39 -14.70
CA ARG A 230 32.23 -11.35 -15.80
C ARG A 230 30.76 -11.74 -15.97
N ASP A 231 30.29 -11.80 -17.20
CA ASP A 231 28.90 -12.14 -17.54
C ASP A 231 28.48 -13.55 -17.09
N ASP A 232 29.40 -14.53 -17.20
CA ASP A 232 29.13 -15.91 -16.77
C ASP A 232 28.95 -15.99 -15.23
N HIS A 233 29.78 -15.25 -14.47
CA HIS A 233 29.62 -15.14 -13.01
C HIS A 233 28.33 -14.42 -12.64
N ALA A 234 27.96 -13.36 -13.37
CA ALA A 234 26.70 -12.66 -13.16
C ALA A 234 25.50 -13.59 -13.41
N LYS A 235 25.50 -14.34 -14.50
CA LYS A 235 24.46 -15.33 -14.81
C LYS A 235 24.34 -16.39 -13.72
N GLY A 236 25.48 -16.93 -13.25
CA GLY A 236 25.54 -17.91 -12.17
C GLY A 236 24.99 -17.36 -10.86
N LEU A 237 25.35 -16.12 -10.49
CA LEU A 237 24.84 -15.41 -9.29
C LEU A 237 23.32 -15.22 -9.37
N PHE A 238 22.81 -14.68 -10.47
CA PHE A 238 21.36 -14.48 -10.64
C PHE A 238 20.61 -15.80 -10.59
N HIS A 239 21.14 -16.85 -11.20
CA HIS A 239 20.52 -18.17 -11.13
C HIS A 239 20.45 -18.71 -9.71
N LEU A 240 21.57 -18.63 -8.97
CA LEU A 240 21.63 -19.05 -7.56
C LEU A 240 20.65 -18.26 -6.67
N LEU A 241 20.63 -16.93 -6.81
CA LEU A 241 19.73 -16.08 -6.04
C LEU A 241 18.25 -16.34 -6.40
N THR A 242 17.95 -16.65 -7.66
CA THR A 242 16.60 -17.03 -8.07
C THR A 242 16.17 -18.36 -7.44
N LEU A 243 17.07 -19.35 -7.38
CA LEU A 243 16.80 -20.60 -6.67
C LEU A 243 16.58 -20.37 -5.19
N ALA A 244 17.44 -19.57 -4.53
CA ALA A 244 17.27 -19.21 -3.13
C ALA A 244 15.92 -18.52 -2.87
N ALA A 245 15.53 -17.56 -3.71
CA ALA A 245 14.23 -16.90 -3.59
C ALA A 245 13.04 -17.87 -3.73
N ARG A 246 13.15 -18.86 -4.64
CA ARG A 246 12.14 -19.93 -4.79
C ARG A 246 12.04 -20.80 -3.55
N VAL A 247 13.18 -21.21 -2.99
CA VAL A 247 13.21 -22.00 -1.74
C VAL A 247 12.55 -21.25 -0.59
N LEU A 248 12.89 -19.97 -0.42
CA LEU A 248 12.26 -19.12 0.61
C LEU A 248 10.74 -18.99 0.39
N ALA A 249 10.29 -18.78 -0.85
CA ALA A 249 8.87 -18.70 -1.16
C ALA A 249 8.14 -20.04 -0.95
N LEU A 250 8.77 -21.15 -1.29
CA LEU A 250 8.22 -22.49 -1.06
C LEU A 250 8.05 -22.77 0.45
N GLY A 251 9.06 -22.44 1.25
CA GLY A 251 8.99 -22.60 2.71
C GLY A 251 7.86 -21.78 3.34
N ASP A 252 7.66 -20.51 2.88
CA ASP A 252 6.52 -19.70 3.31
C ASP A 252 5.19 -20.36 2.95
N HIS A 253 5.07 -20.79 1.69
CA HIS A 253 3.83 -21.36 1.17
C HIS A 253 3.45 -22.63 1.93
N THR A 254 4.40 -23.57 2.08
CA THR A 254 4.16 -24.84 2.77
C THR A 254 3.75 -24.60 4.22
N ALA A 255 4.48 -23.76 4.96
CA ALA A 255 4.15 -23.47 6.35
C ALA A 255 2.78 -22.80 6.52
N LYS A 256 2.45 -21.84 5.66
CA LYS A 256 1.13 -21.16 5.69
C LYS A 256 0.00 -22.12 5.36
N LEU A 257 0.18 -22.98 4.37
CA LEU A 257 -0.83 -23.97 3.97
C LEU A 257 -1.12 -24.93 5.12
N THR A 258 -0.08 -25.49 5.76
CA THR A 258 -0.23 -26.41 6.89
C THR A 258 -0.91 -25.73 8.07
N LEU A 259 -0.48 -24.50 8.44
CA LEU A 259 -1.12 -23.74 9.52
C LEU A 259 -2.59 -23.42 9.24
N ALA A 260 -2.93 -23.09 7.99
CA ALA A 260 -4.31 -22.82 7.59
C ALA A 260 -5.18 -24.10 7.68
N GLN A 261 -4.67 -25.25 7.23
CA GLN A 261 -5.36 -26.54 7.33
C GLN A 261 -5.62 -26.95 8.78
N GLU A 262 -4.69 -26.67 9.69
CA GLU A 262 -4.79 -26.97 11.11
C GLU A 262 -5.54 -25.90 11.90
N ASN A 263 -5.89 -24.76 11.28
CA ASN A 263 -6.42 -23.56 11.95
C ASN A 263 -5.53 -23.12 13.13
N ALA A 264 -4.22 -23.13 12.93
CA ALA A 264 -3.20 -22.91 13.95
C ALA A 264 -2.30 -21.72 13.64
N GLU A 265 -1.53 -21.29 14.64
CA GLU A 265 -0.51 -20.26 14.53
C GLU A 265 0.83 -20.77 15.06
N LEU A 266 1.93 -20.27 14.50
CA LEU A 266 3.27 -20.55 14.97
C LEU A 266 3.72 -19.49 15.96
N ALA A 267 4.03 -19.90 17.19
CA ALA A 267 4.60 -19.04 18.24
C ALA A 267 6.09 -19.33 18.44
N GLY A 268 6.78 -18.46 19.16
CA GLY A 268 8.17 -18.68 19.59
C GLY A 268 9.25 -18.29 18.58
N ILE A 269 8.89 -17.85 17.38
CA ILE A 269 9.87 -17.44 16.35
C ILE A 269 10.27 -15.94 16.43
N TYR A 270 9.71 -15.18 17.38
CA TYR A 270 10.01 -13.75 17.53
C TYR A 270 10.96 -13.53 18.72
N PRO A 271 12.23 -13.09 18.49
CA PRO A 271 13.16 -12.79 19.57
C PRO A 271 12.57 -11.76 20.54
N GLY A 272 12.70 -12.03 21.84
CA GLY A 272 12.19 -11.15 22.90
C GLY A 272 10.66 -11.17 23.09
N ASN A 273 9.89 -11.88 22.27
CA ASN A 273 8.45 -12.03 22.45
C ASN A 273 7.97 -13.46 22.10
N PRO A 274 8.24 -14.46 22.97
CA PRO A 274 7.93 -15.86 22.69
C PRO A 274 6.43 -16.17 22.64
N LYS A 275 5.58 -15.26 23.16
CA LYS A 275 4.11 -15.42 23.14
C LYS A 275 3.48 -14.90 21.85
N ARG A 276 4.23 -14.16 21.04
CA ARG A 276 3.73 -13.67 19.76
C ARG A 276 3.62 -14.84 18.78
N SER A 277 2.44 -15.02 18.22
CA SER A 277 2.14 -16.01 17.19
C SER A 277 1.80 -15.40 15.85
N THR A 278 1.82 -16.19 14.80
CA THR A 278 1.44 -15.77 13.43
C THR A 278 0.96 -16.98 12.62
N ALA A 279 -0.11 -16.75 11.85
CA ALA A 279 -0.59 -17.70 10.84
C ALA A 279 0.22 -17.61 9.53
N THR A 280 1.06 -16.58 9.36
CA THR A 280 1.82 -16.33 8.14
C THR A 280 3.32 -16.11 8.43
N PRO A 281 4.02 -17.14 8.96
CA PRO A 281 5.45 -17.05 9.22
C PRO A 281 6.23 -16.88 7.91
N THR A 282 7.39 -16.22 7.97
CA THR A 282 8.32 -16.15 6.84
C THR A 282 9.44 -17.18 7.03
N THR A 283 9.92 -17.75 5.93
CA THR A 283 10.99 -18.76 5.95
C THR A 283 12.25 -18.24 6.61
N GLU A 284 12.59 -16.98 6.36
CA GLU A 284 13.74 -16.35 6.99
C GLU A 284 13.63 -16.36 8.52
N ARG A 285 12.46 -15.98 9.04
CA ARG A 285 12.21 -15.97 10.48
C ARG A 285 12.21 -17.37 11.08
N MET A 286 11.71 -18.35 10.34
CA MET A 286 11.76 -19.75 10.76
C MET A 286 13.19 -20.30 10.77
N LEU A 287 14.01 -19.95 9.76
CA LEU A 287 15.42 -20.34 9.69
C LEU A 287 16.26 -19.72 10.81
N GLU A 288 16.01 -18.46 11.19
CA GLU A 288 16.67 -17.83 12.33
C GLU A 288 16.49 -18.61 13.64
N ALA A 289 15.42 -19.37 13.79
CA ALA A 289 15.21 -20.23 14.95
C ALA A 289 16.24 -21.39 15.06
N PHE A 290 16.96 -21.69 13.98
CA PHE A 290 17.95 -22.75 13.92
C PHE A 290 19.41 -22.24 14.06
N ASP A 291 19.62 -20.94 14.23
CA ASP A 291 20.97 -20.33 14.33
C ASP A 291 21.79 -20.86 15.50
N ASN A 292 21.14 -21.41 16.52
CA ASN A 292 21.79 -21.95 17.72
C ASN A 292 22.13 -23.43 17.66
N ILE A 293 21.89 -24.11 16.53
CA ILE A 293 22.21 -25.53 16.37
C ILE A 293 23.69 -25.68 16.00
N ASN A 294 24.41 -26.41 16.82
CA ASN A 294 25.83 -26.70 16.63
C ASN A 294 26.06 -28.20 16.57
N LEU A 295 26.91 -28.62 15.63
CA LEU A 295 27.46 -29.97 15.59
C LEU A 295 28.84 -29.95 16.29
N MET A 296 28.94 -30.60 17.43
CA MET A 296 30.22 -30.77 18.13
C MET A 296 30.85 -32.06 17.68
N VAL A 297 32.15 -31.96 17.30
CA VAL A 297 32.96 -33.12 16.91
C VAL A 297 34.02 -33.27 17.98
N VAL A 298 33.92 -34.32 18.78
CA VAL A 298 34.82 -34.54 19.93
C VAL A 298 35.68 -35.79 19.67
N PRO A 299 36.98 -35.59 19.41
CA PRO A 299 37.90 -36.75 19.32
C PRO A 299 38.18 -37.31 20.73
N VAL A 300 37.85 -38.56 20.92
CA VAL A 300 38.14 -39.29 22.18
C VAL A 300 39.01 -40.51 21.83
N ALA A 301 40.30 -40.45 22.15
CA ALA A 301 41.29 -41.45 21.79
C ALA A 301 41.32 -41.75 20.27
N VAL A 302 40.82 -42.92 19.84
CA VAL A 302 40.81 -43.34 18.43
C VAL A 302 39.45 -43.12 17.78
N GLN A 303 38.44 -42.71 18.54
CA GLN A 303 37.05 -42.54 18.04
C GLN A 303 36.66 -41.07 17.99
N ILE A 304 35.86 -40.72 16.98
CA ILE A 304 35.27 -39.39 16.86
C ILE A 304 33.83 -39.50 17.29
N HIS A 305 33.45 -38.70 18.29
CA HIS A 305 32.07 -38.59 18.76
C HIS A 305 31.41 -37.34 18.18
N PHE A 306 30.22 -37.49 17.64
CA PHE A 306 29.41 -36.39 17.14
C PHE A 306 28.27 -36.14 18.12
N GLN A 307 28.06 -34.87 18.47
CA GLN A 307 26.93 -34.46 19.28
C GLN A 307 26.31 -33.22 18.63
N ILE A 308 24.99 -33.24 18.48
CA ILE A 308 24.24 -32.09 17.96
C ILE A 308 23.41 -31.46 19.07
N THR A 309 23.25 -30.14 19.02
CA THR A 309 22.35 -29.42 19.93
C THR A 309 20.94 -30.00 19.81
N PRO A 310 20.28 -30.41 20.93
CA PRO A 310 18.92 -30.91 20.89
C PRO A 310 17.96 -29.86 20.30
N LEU A 311 17.04 -30.34 19.46
CA LEU A 311 16.02 -29.46 18.87
C LEU A 311 15.01 -29.04 19.95
N THR A 312 14.65 -27.76 19.92
CA THR A 312 13.55 -27.23 20.72
C THR A 312 12.19 -27.59 20.12
N GLU A 313 11.11 -27.46 20.90
CA GLU A 313 9.73 -27.71 20.42
C GLU A 313 9.39 -26.81 19.20
N VAL A 314 9.84 -25.55 19.19
CA VAL A 314 9.62 -24.62 18.08
C VAL A 314 10.33 -25.11 16.80
N GLN A 315 11.57 -25.59 16.93
CA GLN A 315 12.34 -26.11 15.79
C GLN A 315 11.72 -27.39 15.25
N MET A 316 11.26 -28.29 16.11
CA MET A 316 10.52 -29.49 15.69
C MET A 316 9.23 -29.12 14.98
N ARG A 317 8.47 -28.15 15.52
CA ARG A 317 7.24 -27.66 14.88
C ARG A 317 7.49 -27.05 13.49
N ILE A 318 8.57 -26.30 13.32
CA ILE A 318 8.95 -25.73 12.01
C ILE A 318 9.26 -26.86 11.01
N LEU A 319 9.97 -27.92 11.41
CA LEU A 319 10.23 -29.06 10.54
C LEU A 319 8.93 -29.77 10.13
N GLU A 320 7.99 -29.94 11.05
CA GLU A 320 6.66 -30.49 10.74
C GLU A 320 5.91 -29.63 9.72
N LEU A 321 5.88 -28.29 9.90
CA LEU A 321 5.24 -27.37 8.98
C LEU A 321 5.83 -27.45 7.56
N TRP A 322 7.10 -27.78 7.42
CA TRP A 322 7.77 -28.00 6.15
C TRP A 322 7.70 -29.45 5.65
N ASN A 323 7.02 -30.32 6.39
CA ASN A 323 6.96 -31.78 6.11
C ASN A 323 8.36 -32.39 6.00
N LEU A 324 9.28 -31.96 6.89
CA LEU A 324 10.65 -32.47 6.99
C LEU A 324 10.80 -33.33 8.23
N PRO A 325 11.47 -34.50 8.13
CA PRO A 325 11.66 -35.38 9.27
C PRO A 325 12.69 -34.81 10.25
N VAL A 326 12.45 -34.95 11.56
CA VAL A 326 13.39 -34.55 12.62
C VAL A 326 14.75 -35.23 12.46
N THR A 327 14.75 -36.47 11.88
CA THR A 327 15.96 -37.23 11.56
C THR A 327 16.91 -36.53 10.60
N LEU A 328 16.48 -35.41 9.94
CA LEU A 328 17.35 -34.58 9.12
C LEU A 328 18.57 -34.08 9.90
N TYR A 329 18.38 -33.76 11.19
CA TYR A 329 19.47 -33.32 12.08
C TYR A 329 20.09 -34.50 12.83
N THR A 330 19.29 -35.45 13.35
CA THR A 330 19.78 -36.56 14.20
C THR A 330 20.67 -37.54 13.45
N ARG A 331 20.46 -37.77 12.15
CA ARG A 331 21.33 -38.62 11.31
C ARG A 331 22.77 -38.09 11.14
N LEU A 332 23.03 -36.82 11.49
CA LEU A 332 24.39 -36.28 11.47
C LEU A 332 25.25 -36.78 12.63
N VAL A 333 24.64 -37.49 13.57
CA VAL A 333 25.27 -38.00 14.80
C VAL A 333 25.40 -39.53 14.79
N SER A 334 24.85 -40.21 13.75
CA SER A 334 24.90 -41.65 13.55
C SER A 334 26.15 -42.12 12.82
#